data_11d8bb91268b62b5ef11918c4e47dded
#
_entry.id   11d8bb91268b62b5ef11918c4e47dded
#
_cell.length_a   1.000
_cell.length_b   1.000
_cell.length_c   1.000
_cell.angle_alpha   90.00
_cell.angle_beta   90.00
_cell.angle_gamma   90.00
#
_symmetry.space_group_name_H-M   'P 1'
#
loop_
_entity.id
_entity.type
_entity.pdbx_description
1 polymer ?
#
loop_
_entity_poly.entity_id
_entity_poly.type
_entity_poly.pdbx_seq_one_letter_code
_entity_poly.pdbx_strand_id
1 'polypeptide(L)'
;MFVRSLVLGVSAAALMVGGAQAADLIIPTTPEPIYTPAGFDWEGLYVGARVGGQFIGTQDYGVVGAGTAFTAGVVGAAVGVNFIPVDPILLGVEVTADYGWNNASLVQPTGEFFANLRAGAVVTDSALVYALAGVGVATGNNAANTVGLYQLGGGVEFAVTDAITVRGEVVGQGDFSSVGTDSFFESTKATVGVFYHF
;
A
#
# COMPACT_ATOMS: atom_id res chain seq x y z
N MET A 1 -10.83 -22.76 -5.24
CA MET A 1 -11.46 -22.88 -3.90
C MET A 1 -10.79 -21.97 -2.86
N PHE A 2 -9.49 -21.80 -2.90
CA PHE A 2 -8.71 -20.98 -1.97
C PHE A 2 -8.93 -19.45 -2.06
N VAL A 3 -9.22 -18.90 -3.24
CA VAL A 3 -9.42 -17.45 -3.44
C VAL A 3 -10.69 -16.93 -2.75
N ARG A 4 -11.76 -17.73 -2.69
CA ARG A 4 -12.98 -17.36 -1.94
C ARG A 4 -12.75 -17.29 -0.44
N SER A 5 -11.85 -18.12 0.08
CA SER A 5 -11.46 -18.12 1.49
C SER A 5 -10.56 -16.93 1.86
N LEU A 6 -9.71 -16.49 0.92
CA LEU A 6 -8.84 -15.32 1.13
C LEU A 6 -9.63 -14.01 1.18
N VAL A 7 -10.59 -13.85 0.26
CA VAL A 7 -11.47 -12.66 0.23
C VAL A 7 -12.33 -12.57 1.49
N LEU A 8 -12.83 -13.71 1.99
CA LEU A 8 -13.58 -13.77 3.25
C LEU A 8 -12.67 -13.51 4.47
N GLY A 9 -11.41 -13.94 4.41
CA GLY A 9 -10.44 -13.71 5.49
C GLY A 9 -10.06 -12.24 5.64
N VAL A 10 -9.85 -11.53 4.54
CA VAL A 10 -9.55 -10.08 4.54
C VAL A 10 -10.77 -9.27 4.99
N SER A 11 -11.97 -9.66 4.58
CA SER A 11 -13.21 -9.01 5.02
C SER A 11 -13.48 -9.20 6.52
N ALA A 12 -13.13 -10.35 7.10
CA ALA A 12 -13.28 -10.63 8.53
C ALA A 12 -12.26 -9.86 9.39
N ALA A 13 -11.02 -9.66 8.89
CA ALA A 13 -10.00 -8.88 9.58
C ALA A 13 -10.37 -7.38 9.67
N ALA A 14 -11.04 -6.84 8.63
CA ALA A 14 -11.50 -5.45 8.62
C ALA A 14 -12.65 -5.18 9.62
N LEU A 15 -13.42 -6.20 10.01
CA LEU A 15 -14.54 -6.06 10.95
C LEU A 15 -14.14 -6.21 12.42
N MET A 16 -12.92 -6.65 12.73
CA MET A 16 -12.46 -6.87 14.11
C MET A 16 -11.89 -5.61 14.78
N VAL A 17 -11.75 -4.49 14.08
CA VAL A 17 -11.21 -3.22 14.63
C VAL A 17 -12.28 -2.41 15.41
N GLY A 18 -13.52 -2.85 15.44
CA GLY A 18 -14.66 -2.10 15.96
C GLY A 18 -15.17 -2.46 17.36
N GLY A 19 -14.38 -3.01 18.28
CA GLY A 19 -14.98 -3.46 19.52
C GLY A 19 -14.13 -3.70 20.75
N ALA A 20 -13.36 -2.73 21.22
CA ALA A 20 -12.83 -2.76 22.58
C ALA A 20 -13.11 -1.42 23.29
N GLN A 21 -14.32 -1.23 23.77
CA GLN A 21 -14.63 -0.24 24.80
C GLN A 21 -14.35 -0.87 26.16
N ALA A 22 -13.15 -0.64 26.67
CA ALA A 22 -12.84 -0.98 28.05
C ALA A 22 -13.49 0.07 28.97
N ALA A 23 -14.24 -0.40 29.97
CA ALA A 23 -14.84 0.47 30.97
C ALA A 23 -13.75 1.18 31.79
N ASP A 24 -13.77 2.49 31.72
CA ASP A 24 -12.80 3.39 32.34
C ASP A 24 -13.04 3.48 33.85
N LEU A 25 -12.05 3.04 34.60
CA LEU A 25 -11.95 3.33 36.03
C LEU A 25 -11.33 4.72 36.17
N ILE A 26 -12.13 5.73 36.48
CA ILE A 26 -11.68 7.10 36.73
C ILE A 26 -10.80 7.13 37.98
N ILE A 27 -9.51 7.00 37.79
CA ILE A 27 -8.50 7.38 38.80
C ILE A 27 -8.21 8.88 38.52
N PRO A 28 -8.45 9.80 39.46
CA PRO A 28 -8.06 11.18 39.26
C PRO A 28 -6.53 11.30 39.33
N THR A 29 -5.89 11.17 38.18
CA THR A 29 -4.50 11.56 38.01
C THR A 29 -4.42 13.05 37.74
N THR A 30 -3.49 13.74 38.41
CA THR A 30 -3.06 15.08 38.00
C THR A 30 -2.82 15.07 36.50
N PRO A 31 -3.34 16.06 35.74
CA PRO A 31 -3.07 16.12 34.29
C PRO A 31 -1.55 16.11 34.07
N GLU A 32 -1.04 15.07 33.47
CA GLU A 32 0.29 15.14 32.92
C GLU A 32 0.32 16.26 31.87
N PRO A 33 1.39 17.07 31.80
CA PRO A 33 1.49 18.08 30.77
C PRO A 33 1.36 17.36 29.42
N ILE A 34 0.33 17.72 28.66
CA ILE A 34 0.15 17.21 27.30
C ILE A 34 1.36 17.71 26.50
N TYR A 35 2.33 16.84 26.34
CA TYR A 35 3.46 17.07 25.42
C TYR A 35 2.87 16.94 24.02
N THR A 36 2.46 18.06 23.41
CA THR A 36 2.19 18.09 21.97
C THR A 36 3.56 17.95 21.29
N PRO A 37 3.81 16.85 20.57
CA PRO A 37 5.02 16.73 19.77
C PRO A 37 5.10 17.93 18.83
N ALA A 38 6.28 18.52 18.68
CA ALA A 38 6.48 19.68 17.80
C ALA A 38 6.47 19.28 16.30
N GLY A 39 5.95 18.11 15.93
CA GLY A 39 5.91 17.57 14.59
C GLY A 39 4.61 16.80 14.31
N PHE A 40 4.48 16.30 13.10
CA PHE A 40 3.36 15.47 12.67
C PHE A 40 3.38 14.13 13.41
N ASP A 41 2.21 13.66 13.87
CA ASP A 41 2.07 12.33 14.46
C ASP A 41 1.97 11.28 13.34
N TRP A 42 3.03 10.52 13.16
CA TRP A 42 3.13 9.48 12.14
C TRP A 42 2.55 8.14 12.60
N GLU A 43 2.29 7.95 13.91
CA GLU A 43 1.70 6.73 14.44
C GLU A 43 0.19 6.67 14.20
N GLY A 44 -0.34 5.47 14.16
CA GLY A 44 -1.77 5.26 14.08
C GLY A 44 -2.27 4.83 12.72
N LEU A 45 -3.58 4.84 12.59
CA LEU A 45 -4.32 4.43 11.42
C LEU A 45 -4.31 5.54 10.37
N TYR A 46 -4.21 5.17 9.10
CA TYR A 46 -4.40 6.09 7.99
C TYR A 46 -5.17 5.45 6.83
N VAL A 47 -5.80 6.30 6.04
CA VAL A 47 -6.47 5.90 4.79
C VAL A 47 -6.19 6.96 3.73
N GLY A 48 -6.05 6.54 2.49
CA GLY A 48 -5.81 7.48 1.40
C GLY A 48 -6.19 6.97 0.04
N ALA A 49 -6.16 7.90 -0.91
CA ALA A 49 -6.35 7.64 -2.32
C ALA A 49 -5.08 8.00 -3.08
N ARG A 50 -4.80 7.25 -4.15
CA ARG A 50 -3.61 7.43 -4.98
C ARG A 50 -3.93 7.32 -6.47
N VAL A 51 -3.14 7.99 -7.28
CA VAL A 51 -3.23 7.97 -8.74
C VAL A 51 -1.82 7.94 -9.31
N GLY A 52 -1.66 7.33 -10.47
CA GLY A 52 -0.33 7.24 -11.07
C GLY A 52 -0.31 6.54 -12.40
N GLY A 53 0.85 5.97 -12.70
CA GLY A 53 1.08 5.18 -13.90
C GLY A 53 1.85 3.91 -13.59
N GLN A 54 1.59 2.90 -14.41
CA GLN A 54 2.27 1.62 -14.38
C GLN A 54 2.87 1.35 -15.75
N PHE A 55 4.15 1.08 -15.78
CA PHE A 55 4.85 0.62 -16.96
C PHE A 55 5.07 -0.90 -16.85
N ILE A 56 4.53 -1.63 -17.80
CA ILE A 56 4.67 -3.08 -17.90
C ILE A 56 5.64 -3.36 -19.05
N GLY A 57 6.70 -4.10 -18.76
CA GLY A 57 7.74 -4.47 -19.73
C GLY A 57 7.26 -5.48 -20.76
N THR A 58 8.19 -5.93 -21.61
CA THR A 58 7.92 -6.94 -22.64
C THR A 58 7.85 -8.36 -22.11
N GLN A 59 8.17 -8.57 -20.84
CA GLN A 59 8.10 -9.87 -20.18
C GLN A 59 6.65 -10.26 -19.88
N ASP A 60 6.41 -11.52 -19.62
CA ASP A 60 5.10 -12.02 -19.23
C ASP A 60 4.76 -11.55 -17.81
N TYR A 61 3.79 -10.66 -17.71
CA TYR A 61 3.27 -10.17 -16.44
C TYR A 61 1.91 -10.82 -16.18
N GLY A 62 1.94 -12.10 -15.90
CA GLY A 62 0.82 -12.95 -15.49
C GLY A 62 -0.51 -12.82 -16.25
N VAL A 63 -1.13 -11.66 -16.24
CA VAL A 63 -2.41 -11.38 -16.94
C VAL A 63 -2.23 -10.78 -18.32
N VAL A 64 -1.00 -10.42 -18.70
CA VAL A 64 -0.62 -9.82 -19.98
C VAL A 64 0.46 -10.69 -20.62
N GLY A 65 0.18 -11.21 -21.78
CA GLY A 65 1.14 -12.07 -22.50
C GLY A 65 2.43 -11.34 -22.89
N ALA A 66 3.53 -12.09 -22.93
CA ALA A 66 4.86 -11.58 -23.29
C ALA A 66 4.89 -10.89 -24.66
N GLY A 67 5.77 -9.91 -24.81
CA GLY A 67 6.11 -9.27 -26.07
C GLY A 67 5.47 -7.91 -26.34
N THR A 68 4.65 -7.39 -25.43
CA THR A 68 4.02 -6.06 -25.58
C THR A 68 4.28 -5.19 -24.37
N ALA A 69 5.17 -4.19 -24.49
CA ALA A 69 5.33 -3.17 -23.48
C ALA A 69 4.19 -2.14 -23.59
N PHE A 70 3.61 -1.71 -22.46
CA PHE A 70 2.58 -0.68 -22.43
C PHE A 70 2.59 0.12 -21.13
N THR A 71 1.92 1.26 -21.15
CA THR A 71 1.71 2.09 -19.95
C THR A 71 0.22 2.11 -19.63
N ALA A 72 -0.11 1.91 -18.37
CA ALA A 72 -1.47 1.99 -17.84
C ALA A 72 -1.58 3.17 -16.86
N GLY A 73 -2.72 3.82 -16.85
CA GLY A 73 -3.10 4.70 -15.74
C GLY A 73 -3.54 3.85 -14.54
N VAL A 74 -3.30 4.33 -13.34
CA VAL A 74 -3.66 3.64 -12.09
C VAL A 74 -4.39 4.60 -11.17
N VAL A 75 -5.48 4.13 -10.58
CA VAL A 75 -6.15 4.77 -9.44
C VAL A 75 -6.34 3.74 -8.35
N GLY A 76 -6.15 4.12 -7.11
CA GLY A 76 -6.26 3.18 -6.01
C GLY A 76 -6.50 3.84 -4.67
N ALA A 77 -6.66 2.99 -3.68
CA ALA A 77 -6.78 3.36 -2.28
C ALA A 77 -5.84 2.51 -1.42
N ALA A 78 -5.48 3.05 -0.27
CA ALA A 78 -4.70 2.32 0.72
C ALA A 78 -5.25 2.59 2.12
N VAL A 79 -5.12 1.61 2.99
CA VAL A 79 -5.36 1.71 4.42
C VAL A 79 -4.20 1.03 5.14
N GLY A 80 -3.71 1.66 6.19
CA GLY A 80 -2.58 1.11 6.94
C GLY A 80 -2.51 1.61 8.37
N VAL A 81 -1.58 1.04 9.10
CA VAL A 81 -1.24 1.43 10.46
C VAL A 81 0.27 1.53 10.59
N ASN A 82 0.72 2.61 11.22
CA ASN A 82 2.13 2.87 11.50
C ASN A 82 2.40 2.81 13.00
N PHE A 83 3.62 2.39 13.34
CA PHE A 83 4.17 2.32 14.69
C PHE A 83 5.58 2.92 14.68
N ILE A 84 5.94 3.63 15.73
CA ILE A 84 7.31 4.13 15.96
C ILE A 84 7.92 3.40 17.17
N PRO A 85 8.46 2.19 17.00
CA PRO A 85 9.04 1.43 18.10
C PRO A 85 10.22 2.12 18.76
N VAL A 86 10.97 2.88 18.00
CA VAL A 86 12.10 3.70 18.44
C VAL A 86 12.24 4.88 17.48
N ASP A 87 12.19 6.10 18.00
CA ASP A 87 12.42 7.31 17.21
C ASP A 87 13.82 7.34 16.58
N PRO A 88 13.96 7.62 15.28
CA PRO A 88 12.94 8.03 14.30
C PRO A 88 12.41 6.87 13.42
N ILE A 89 12.54 5.61 13.83
CA ILE A 89 12.24 4.43 13.01
C ILE A 89 10.74 4.13 13.02
N LEU A 90 10.16 4.10 11.82
CA LEU A 90 8.75 3.75 11.59
C LEU A 90 8.65 2.35 10.97
N LEU A 91 7.73 1.56 11.50
CA LEU A 91 7.26 0.31 10.92
C LEU A 91 5.77 0.42 10.63
N GLY A 92 5.31 -0.16 9.53
CA GLY A 92 3.89 -0.11 9.18
C GLY A 92 3.43 -1.34 8.42
N VAL A 93 2.13 -1.53 8.47
CA VAL A 93 1.42 -2.51 7.65
C VAL A 93 0.38 -1.77 6.83
N GLU A 94 0.29 -2.07 5.54
CA GLU A 94 -0.62 -1.39 4.62
C GLU A 94 -1.28 -2.39 3.68
N VAL A 95 -2.55 -2.20 3.40
CA VAL A 95 -3.27 -2.89 2.33
C VAL A 95 -3.62 -1.89 1.25
N THR A 96 -3.36 -2.24 0.00
CA THR A 96 -3.65 -1.41 -1.16
C THR A 96 -4.56 -2.13 -2.13
N ALA A 97 -5.43 -1.36 -2.78
CA ALA A 97 -6.29 -1.81 -3.87
C ALA A 97 -6.17 -0.81 -5.02
N ASP A 98 -5.72 -1.28 -6.17
CA ASP A 98 -5.50 -0.47 -7.36
C ASP A 98 -6.34 -0.99 -8.53
N TYR A 99 -6.75 -0.07 -9.37
CA TYR A 99 -7.38 -0.34 -10.64
C TYR A 99 -6.57 0.29 -11.75
N GLY A 100 -6.09 -0.55 -12.67
CA GLY A 100 -5.29 -0.14 -13.82
C GLY A 100 -6.13 -0.11 -15.10
N TRP A 101 -5.95 0.92 -15.93
CA TRP A 101 -6.56 1.01 -17.26
C TRP A 101 -5.55 1.50 -18.29
N ASN A 102 -5.73 1.07 -19.52
CA ASN A 102 -4.98 1.60 -20.65
C ASN A 102 -5.89 1.80 -21.87
N ASN A 103 -5.39 2.55 -22.87
CA ASN A 103 -6.08 2.83 -24.12
C ASN A 103 -5.76 1.80 -25.22
N ALA A 104 -4.94 0.79 -24.95
CA ALA A 104 -4.64 -0.26 -25.90
C ALA A 104 -5.79 -1.26 -25.92
N SER A 105 -6.36 -1.51 -27.10
CA SER A 105 -7.54 -2.37 -27.31
C SER A 105 -7.36 -3.83 -26.89
N LEU A 106 -6.15 -4.23 -26.51
CA LEU A 106 -5.80 -5.63 -26.19
C LEU A 106 -5.59 -5.89 -24.69
N VAL A 107 -5.52 -4.84 -23.85
CA VAL A 107 -5.26 -4.98 -22.42
C VAL A 107 -6.43 -4.42 -21.63
N GLN A 108 -7.00 -5.28 -20.85
CA GLN A 108 -8.23 -4.99 -20.09
C GLN A 108 -7.86 -4.44 -18.70
N PRO A 109 -8.74 -3.68 -18.06
CA PRO A 109 -8.53 -3.17 -16.71
C PRO A 109 -8.17 -4.31 -15.75
N THR A 110 -7.16 -4.07 -14.94
CA THR A 110 -6.64 -5.04 -13.99
C THR A 110 -6.82 -4.52 -12.57
N GLY A 111 -7.45 -5.32 -11.73
CA GLY A 111 -7.49 -5.08 -10.28
C GLY A 111 -6.26 -5.67 -9.61
N GLU A 112 -5.58 -4.90 -8.78
CA GLU A 112 -4.44 -5.35 -7.97
C GLU A 112 -4.74 -5.15 -6.49
N PHE A 113 -4.38 -6.13 -5.67
CA PHE A 113 -4.50 -6.08 -4.21
C PHE A 113 -3.18 -6.52 -3.59
N PHE A 114 -2.64 -5.70 -2.69
CA PHE A 114 -1.39 -6.00 -2.00
C PHE A 114 -1.53 -5.83 -0.50
N ALA A 115 -0.85 -6.70 0.24
CA ALA A 115 -0.50 -6.51 1.64
C ALA A 115 0.99 -6.17 1.72
N ASN A 116 1.33 -5.05 2.34
CA ASN A 116 2.66 -4.47 2.36
C ASN A 116 3.16 -4.32 3.80
N LEU A 117 4.44 -4.56 3.98
CA LEU A 117 5.21 -4.09 5.13
C LEU A 117 5.95 -2.83 4.72
N ARG A 118 5.96 -1.82 5.60
CA ARG A 118 6.69 -0.57 5.43
C ARG A 118 7.72 -0.43 6.55
N ALA A 119 8.91 0.01 6.20
CA ALA A 119 9.95 0.37 7.15
C ALA A 119 10.58 1.68 6.71
N GLY A 120 10.62 2.66 7.60
CA GLY A 120 11.07 4.00 7.26
C GLY A 120 11.67 4.76 8.42
N ALA A 121 12.01 6.00 8.15
CA ALA A 121 12.48 6.93 9.15
C ALA A 121 11.84 8.31 8.95
N VAL A 122 11.43 8.91 10.04
CA VAL A 122 11.03 10.31 10.10
C VAL A 122 12.30 11.16 10.01
N VAL A 123 12.49 11.82 8.86
CA VAL A 123 13.72 12.56 8.57
C VAL A 123 13.64 14.04 8.96
N THR A 124 12.42 14.56 9.06
CA THR A 124 12.09 15.87 9.62
C THR A 124 10.73 15.79 10.30
N ASP A 125 10.34 16.83 11.05
CA ASP A 125 9.03 16.92 11.72
C ASP A 125 7.83 16.68 10.78
N SER A 126 8.02 16.88 9.48
CA SER A 126 6.97 16.75 8.46
C SER A 126 7.29 15.81 7.30
N ALA A 127 8.41 15.08 7.35
CA ALA A 127 8.85 14.24 6.24
C ALA A 127 9.25 12.83 6.71
N LEU A 128 8.68 11.83 6.03
CA LEU A 128 8.96 10.40 6.20
C LEU A 128 9.52 9.84 4.90
N VAL A 129 10.59 9.08 4.99
CA VAL A 129 11.14 8.26 3.89
C VAL A 129 11.04 6.81 4.27
N TYR A 130 10.57 5.95 3.36
CA TYR A 130 10.35 4.54 3.66
C TYR A 130 10.65 3.64 2.47
N ALA A 131 10.97 2.39 2.78
CA ALA A 131 10.93 1.26 1.88
C ALA A 131 9.68 0.42 2.15
N LEU A 132 9.21 -0.30 1.14
CA LEU A 132 8.12 -1.26 1.29
C LEU A 132 8.42 -2.57 0.57
N ALA A 133 7.85 -3.63 1.10
CA ALA A 133 7.81 -4.96 0.49
C ALA A 133 6.40 -5.54 0.66
N GLY A 134 5.86 -6.16 -0.38
CA GLY A 134 4.51 -6.67 -0.34
C GLY A 134 4.30 -7.90 -1.19
N VAL A 135 3.21 -8.59 -0.87
CA VAL A 135 2.68 -9.70 -1.65
C VAL A 135 1.22 -9.43 -1.99
N GLY A 136 0.80 -9.88 -3.15
CA GLY A 136 -0.53 -9.56 -3.61
C GLY A 136 -1.01 -10.43 -4.75
N VAL A 137 -2.11 -10.00 -5.34
CA VAL A 137 -2.71 -10.66 -6.49
C VAL A 137 -3.18 -9.62 -7.51
N ALA A 138 -3.01 -9.94 -8.78
CA ALA A 138 -3.65 -9.20 -9.87
C ALA A 138 -4.78 -10.05 -10.49
N THR A 139 -5.86 -9.38 -10.86
CA THR A 139 -7.01 -10.01 -11.52
C THR A 139 -7.31 -9.31 -12.84
N GLY A 140 -7.35 -10.08 -13.93
CA GLY A 140 -7.86 -9.62 -15.22
C GLY A 140 -9.39 -9.74 -15.32
N ASN A 141 -9.94 -9.49 -16.52
CA ASN A 141 -11.39 -9.53 -16.81
C ASN A 141 -12.05 -10.89 -16.56
N ASN A 142 -11.27 -11.96 -16.50
CA ASN A 142 -11.76 -13.27 -16.09
C ASN A 142 -11.15 -13.63 -14.75
N ALA A 143 -11.98 -13.91 -13.76
CA ALA A 143 -11.54 -14.38 -12.43
C ALA A 143 -10.69 -15.68 -12.49
N ALA A 144 -10.63 -16.33 -13.65
CA ALA A 144 -9.75 -17.46 -13.93
C ALA A 144 -8.29 -17.05 -14.12
N ASN A 145 -8.01 -15.76 -14.37
CA ASN A 145 -6.66 -15.22 -14.62
C ASN A 145 -6.18 -14.41 -13.40
N THR A 146 -6.17 -15.01 -12.24
CA THR A 146 -5.59 -14.41 -11.03
C THR A 146 -4.15 -14.90 -10.87
N VAL A 147 -3.23 -13.95 -10.71
CA VAL A 147 -1.80 -14.21 -10.58
C VAL A 147 -1.30 -13.69 -9.25
N GLY A 148 -0.43 -14.43 -8.60
CA GLY A 148 0.27 -14.01 -7.40
C GLY A 148 1.45 -13.12 -7.73
N LEU A 149 1.53 -11.95 -7.07
CA LEU A 149 2.55 -10.94 -7.30
C LEU A 149 3.32 -10.63 -6.02
N TYR A 150 4.56 -10.18 -6.19
CA TYR A 150 5.32 -9.48 -5.16
C TYR A 150 5.66 -8.08 -5.63
N GLN A 151 5.93 -7.19 -4.67
CA GLN A 151 6.42 -5.84 -4.96
C GLN A 151 7.46 -5.41 -3.94
N LEU A 152 8.41 -4.62 -4.43
CA LEU A 152 9.41 -3.94 -3.63
C LEU A 152 9.53 -2.49 -4.11
N GLY A 153 9.72 -1.57 -3.20
CA GLY A 153 9.88 -0.18 -3.56
C GLY A 153 10.05 0.73 -2.35
N GLY A 154 9.67 1.97 -2.53
CA GLY A 154 9.74 2.95 -1.47
C GLY A 154 9.09 4.26 -1.88
N GLY A 155 9.04 5.17 -0.94
CA GLY A 155 8.41 6.46 -1.14
C GLY A 155 8.85 7.49 -0.13
N VAL A 156 8.33 8.68 -0.39
CA VAL A 156 8.43 9.82 0.51
C VAL A 156 7.03 10.32 0.82
N GLU A 157 6.81 10.73 2.05
CA GLU A 157 5.53 11.23 2.52
C GLU A 157 5.76 12.54 3.28
N PHE A 158 4.96 13.55 2.97
CA PHE A 158 5.05 14.89 3.55
C PHE A 158 3.74 15.25 4.22
N ALA A 159 3.80 15.65 5.49
CA ALA A 159 2.69 16.23 6.21
C ALA A 159 2.43 17.65 5.68
N VAL A 160 1.20 17.89 5.25
CA VAL A 160 0.73 19.20 4.75
C VAL A 160 -0.22 19.88 5.73
N THR A 161 -0.83 19.10 6.63
CA THR A 161 -1.57 19.57 7.80
C THR A 161 -1.34 18.59 8.95
N ASP A 162 -1.94 18.83 10.11
CA ASP A 162 -1.81 17.95 11.29
C ASP A 162 -2.46 16.54 11.09
N ALA A 163 -3.21 16.34 10.01
CA ALA A 163 -3.88 15.07 9.73
C ALA A 163 -3.77 14.62 8.27
N ILE A 164 -3.23 15.44 7.37
CA ILE A 164 -3.19 15.14 5.93
C ILE A 164 -1.75 15.10 5.47
N THR A 165 -1.41 14.03 4.76
CA THR A 165 -0.12 13.87 4.09
C THR A 165 -0.27 13.73 2.58
N VAL A 166 0.79 14.06 1.85
CA VAL A 166 0.97 13.77 0.43
C VAL A 166 2.12 12.81 0.28
N ARG A 167 1.90 11.74 -0.45
CA ARG A 167 2.85 10.63 -0.64
C ARG A 167 3.23 10.48 -2.10
N GLY A 168 4.51 10.32 -2.40
CA GLY A 168 5.03 9.83 -3.67
C GLY A 168 5.66 8.45 -3.46
N GLU A 169 5.30 7.48 -4.30
CA GLU A 169 5.74 6.10 -4.17
C GLU A 169 6.13 5.50 -5.53
N VAL A 170 7.20 4.72 -5.56
CA VAL A 170 7.63 3.93 -6.73
C VAL A 170 7.88 2.50 -6.28
N VAL A 171 7.28 1.54 -6.97
CA VAL A 171 7.43 0.10 -6.73
C VAL A 171 7.74 -0.64 -8.01
N GLY A 172 8.64 -1.62 -7.91
CA GLY A 172 8.81 -2.68 -8.89
C GLY A 172 7.98 -3.89 -8.49
N GLN A 173 7.33 -4.52 -9.46
CA GLN A 173 6.46 -5.67 -9.26
C GLN A 173 6.89 -6.83 -10.14
N GLY A 174 6.73 -8.04 -9.65
CA GLY A 174 7.01 -9.28 -10.37
C GLY A 174 6.00 -10.37 -10.02
N ASP A 175 5.92 -11.35 -10.90
CA ASP A 175 5.11 -12.56 -10.75
C ASP A 175 5.93 -13.65 -10.04
N PHE A 176 5.31 -14.34 -9.10
CA PHE A 176 5.97 -15.47 -8.41
C PHE A 176 6.33 -16.63 -9.32
N SER A 177 5.67 -16.79 -10.48
CA SER A 177 5.99 -17.84 -11.43
C SER A 177 7.23 -17.54 -12.26
N SER A 178 7.62 -16.26 -12.38
CA SER A 178 8.79 -15.80 -13.14
C SER A 178 10.06 -15.66 -12.30
N VAL A 179 9.98 -15.87 -10.99
CA VAL A 179 11.14 -15.73 -10.09
C VAL A 179 12.27 -16.68 -10.52
N GLY A 180 13.40 -16.10 -10.94
CA GLY A 180 14.61 -16.83 -11.31
C GLY A 180 14.78 -17.15 -12.80
N THR A 181 13.88 -16.65 -13.67
CA THR A 181 13.99 -16.89 -15.11
C THR A 181 14.66 -15.77 -15.88
N ASP A 182 14.21 -14.50 -15.80
CA ASP A 182 14.81 -13.45 -16.64
C ASP A 182 14.85 -12.04 -16.02
N SER A 183 13.85 -11.62 -15.25
CA SER A 183 13.78 -10.28 -14.64
C SER A 183 13.19 -10.35 -13.25
N PHE A 184 13.83 -9.66 -12.30
CA PHE A 184 13.29 -9.57 -10.95
C PHE A 184 12.04 -8.69 -10.91
N PHE A 185 11.96 -7.65 -11.76
CA PHE A 185 10.80 -6.81 -11.93
C PHE A 185 10.33 -6.81 -13.38
N GLU A 186 9.06 -7.07 -13.59
CA GLU A 186 8.37 -7.08 -14.88
C GLU A 186 7.55 -5.83 -15.10
N SER A 187 7.20 -5.14 -14.00
CA SER A 187 6.44 -3.91 -13.99
C SER A 187 7.02 -2.91 -13.00
N THR A 188 6.87 -1.62 -13.32
CA THR A 188 7.17 -0.50 -12.42
C THR A 188 5.95 0.38 -12.32
N LYS A 189 5.54 0.70 -11.09
CA LYS A 189 4.40 1.56 -10.80
C LYS A 189 4.87 2.78 -10.01
N ALA A 190 4.46 3.97 -10.45
CA ALA A 190 4.71 5.23 -9.75
C ALA A 190 3.37 5.90 -9.43
N THR A 191 3.16 6.27 -8.18
CA THR A 191 1.92 6.87 -7.70
C THR A 191 2.17 8.10 -6.84
N VAL A 192 1.19 9.01 -6.86
CA VAL A 192 1.06 10.10 -5.90
C VAL A 192 -0.28 9.96 -5.22
N GLY A 193 -0.33 10.20 -3.91
CA GLY A 193 -1.54 10.04 -3.12
C GLY A 193 -1.70 11.07 -2.03
N VAL A 194 -2.92 11.18 -1.52
CA VAL A 194 -3.29 11.99 -0.35
C VAL A 194 -3.85 11.05 0.70
N PHE A 195 -3.36 11.18 1.92
CA PHE A 195 -3.70 10.30 3.05
C PHE A 195 -4.16 11.13 4.24
N TYR A 196 -5.15 10.60 4.94
CA TYR A 196 -5.65 11.12 6.20
C TYR A 196 -5.21 10.19 7.33
N HIS A 197 -4.58 10.76 8.35
CA HIS A 197 -4.15 10.11 9.60
C HIS A 197 -5.14 10.42 10.71
N PHE A 198 -5.49 9.41 11.53
CA PHE A 198 -6.49 9.51 12.60
C PHE A 198 -5.86 9.76 13.96
#